data_99b13f4b78113ce0790ad82c0aee6f5c
#
_entry.id   99b13f4b78113ce0790ad82c0aee6f5c
#
_cell.length_a   1.000
_cell.length_b   1.000
_cell.length_c   1.000
_cell.angle_alpha   90.00
_cell.angle_beta   90.00
_cell.angle_gamma   90.00
#
_symmetry.space_group_name_H-M   'P 1'
#
loop_
_entity.id
_entity.type
_entity.pdbx_description
1 polymer ?
#
loop_
_entity_poly.entity_id
_entity_poly.type
_entity_poly.pdbx_seq_one_letter_code
_entity_poly.pdbx_strand_id
1 'polypeptide(L)'
;MKKQDLRVIRTKKMIIEAFLELIGEKGYEAITIQEIADKAMINRATFYAHFKDKPDLYDYVMNFAISNLSSILDSSSLNKSKFIHLKTIEKTLTRVFTMIKEQQTFFVMLTEGSS
;
A
#
# COMPACT_ATOMS: atom_id res chain seq x y z
N MET A 1 2.22 24.02 9.14
CA MET A 1 2.95 22.74 8.98
C MET A 1 4.42 23.03 8.73
N LYS A 2 5.29 22.31 9.40
CA LYS A 2 6.74 22.52 9.27
C LYS A 2 7.24 21.92 7.95
N LYS A 3 8.31 22.53 7.36
CA LYS A 3 8.88 22.04 6.11
C LYS A 3 9.29 20.56 6.18
N GLN A 4 9.80 20.11 7.33
CA GLN A 4 10.19 18.73 7.54
C GLN A 4 9.02 17.77 7.40
N ASP A 5 7.85 18.17 7.91
CA ASP A 5 6.65 17.36 7.80
C ASP A 5 6.21 17.18 6.37
N LEU A 6 6.34 18.24 5.56
CA LEU A 6 6.01 18.16 4.15
C LEU A 6 6.96 17.24 3.38
N ARG A 7 8.25 17.27 3.72
CA ARG A 7 9.23 16.37 3.11
C ARG A 7 8.93 14.92 3.42
N VAL A 8 8.60 14.63 4.69
CA VAL A 8 8.25 13.28 5.12
C VAL A 8 7.02 12.80 4.37
N ILE A 9 6.00 13.62 4.29
CA ILE A 9 4.75 13.28 3.60
C ILE A 9 5.02 12.99 2.12
N ARG A 10 5.80 13.83 1.46
CA ARG A 10 6.14 13.65 0.03
C ARG A 10 6.92 12.37 -0.20
N THR A 11 7.92 12.12 0.64
CA THR A 11 8.75 10.93 0.51
C THR A 11 7.93 9.67 0.70
N LYS A 12 7.08 9.64 1.73
CA LYS A 12 6.19 8.50 1.97
C LYS A 12 5.24 8.29 0.80
N LYS A 13 4.70 9.37 0.24
CA LYS A 13 3.81 9.29 -0.91
C LYS A 13 4.53 8.67 -2.12
N MET A 14 5.76 9.11 -2.38
CA MET A 14 6.57 8.57 -3.48
C MET A 14 6.84 7.08 -3.30
N ILE A 15 7.15 6.68 -2.07
CA ILE A 15 7.36 5.27 -1.74
C ILE A 15 6.10 4.45 -1.96
N ILE A 16 4.96 4.96 -1.49
CA ILE A 16 3.67 4.27 -1.64
C ILE A 16 3.29 4.11 -3.10
N GLU A 17 3.42 5.17 -3.89
CA GLU A 17 3.11 5.13 -5.32
C GLU A 17 4.00 4.13 -6.05
N ALA A 18 5.31 4.13 -5.76
CA ALA A 18 6.24 3.17 -6.34
C ALA A 18 5.87 1.74 -5.97
N PHE A 19 5.52 1.52 -4.71
CA PHE A 19 5.13 0.21 -4.20
C PHE A 19 3.87 -0.31 -4.91
N LEU A 20 2.84 0.54 -5.03
CA LEU A 20 1.59 0.16 -5.69
C LEU A 20 1.80 -0.16 -7.17
N GLU A 21 2.61 0.62 -7.86
CA GLU A 21 2.94 0.36 -9.25
C GLU A 21 3.66 -0.97 -9.42
N LEU A 22 4.62 -1.26 -8.54
CA LEU A 22 5.37 -2.51 -8.58
C LEU A 22 4.48 -3.72 -8.27
N ILE A 23 3.53 -3.56 -7.36
CA ILE A 23 2.54 -4.62 -7.08
C ILE A 23 1.77 -4.95 -8.36
N GLY A 24 1.35 -3.93 -9.11
CA GLY A 24 0.64 -4.13 -10.37
C GLY A 24 1.49 -4.77 -11.46
N GLU A 25 2.80 -4.50 -11.45
CA GLU A 25 3.71 -5.01 -12.49
C GLU A 25 4.17 -6.43 -12.21
N LYS A 26 4.59 -6.72 -11.00
CA LYS A 26 5.25 -7.99 -10.70
C LYS A 26 4.78 -8.69 -9.42
N GLY A 27 3.90 -8.06 -8.67
CA GLY A 27 3.32 -8.65 -7.49
C GLY A 27 4.14 -8.42 -6.23
N TYR A 28 3.46 -8.52 -5.08
CA TYR A 28 4.04 -8.20 -3.78
C TYR A 28 5.29 -9.04 -3.47
N GLU A 29 5.21 -10.35 -3.69
CA GLU A 29 6.31 -11.25 -3.28
C GLU A 29 7.59 -11.03 -4.08
N ALA A 30 7.46 -10.59 -5.33
CA ALA A 30 8.60 -10.40 -6.23
C ALA A 30 9.28 -9.04 -6.04
N ILE A 31 8.70 -8.13 -5.26
CA ILE A 31 9.22 -6.78 -5.10
C ILE A 31 10.34 -6.76 -4.05
N THR A 32 11.44 -6.07 -4.37
CA THR A 32 12.52 -5.84 -3.41
C THR A 32 12.47 -4.39 -2.94
N ILE A 33 13.06 -4.14 -1.76
CA ILE A 33 13.19 -2.78 -1.24
C ILE A 33 14.01 -1.91 -2.19
N GLN A 34 15.04 -2.48 -2.80
CA GLN A 34 15.85 -1.75 -3.77
C GLN A 34 15.02 -1.28 -4.97
N GLU A 35 14.13 -2.13 -5.47
CA GLU A 35 13.26 -1.76 -6.57
C GLU A 35 12.30 -0.64 -6.18
N ILE A 36 11.77 -0.70 -4.96
CA ILE A 36 10.89 0.37 -4.45
C ILE A 36 11.66 1.69 -4.38
N ALA A 37 12.86 1.65 -3.82
CA ALA A 37 13.68 2.84 -3.67
C ALA A 37 14.06 3.43 -5.04
N ASP A 38 14.47 2.59 -5.97
CA ASP A 38 14.82 3.03 -7.33
C ASP A 38 13.64 3.69 -8.03
N LYS A 39 12.48 3.07 -7.95
CA LYS A 39 11.27 3.61 -8.60
C LYS A 39 10.80 4.90 -7.94
N ALA A 40 10.96 5.01 -6.62
CA ALA A 40 10.63 6.23 -5.88
C ALA A 40 11.71 7.30 -6.00
N MET A 41 12.81 7.00 -6.66
CA MET A 41 13.96 7.90 -6.83
C MET A 41 14.58 8.34 -5.51
N ILE A 42 14.72 7.39 -4.59
CA ILE A 42 15.37 7.58 -3.30
C ILE A 42 16.41 6.46 -3.11
N ASN A 43 17.30 6.64 -2.13
CA ASN A 43 18.21 5.56 -1.79
C ASN A 43 17.59 4.66 -0.72
N ARG A 44 18.21 3.48 -0.53
CA ARG A 44 17.72 2.50 0.46
C ARG A 44 17.68 3.06 1.87
N ALA A 45 18.68 3.87 2.23
CA ALA A 45 18.74 4.47 3.57
C ALA A 45 17.51 5.35 3.81
N THR A 46 17.06 6.08 2.79
CA THR A 46 15.86 6.89 2.89
C THR A 46 14.62 6.02 3.10
N PHE A 47 14.54 4.90 2.39
CA PHE A 47 13.45 3.94 2.62
C PHE A 47 13.42 3.49 4.08
N TYR A 48 14.56 3.04 4.60
CA TYR A 48 14.64 2.54 5.97
C TYR A 48 14.44 3.63 7.03
N ALA A 49 14.58 4.90 6.66
CA ALA A 49 14.24 6.00 7.56
C ALA A 49 12.73 6.09 7.80
N HIS A 50 11.91 5.55 6.89
CA HIS A 50 10.46 5.63 6.97
C HIS A 50 9.78 4.30 7.26
N PHE A 51 10.32 3.20 6.76
CA PHE A 51 9.71 1.88 6.88
C PHE A 51 10.78 0.85 7.25
N LYS A 52 10.41 -0.04 8.13
CA LYS A 52 11.29 -1.06 8.64
C LYS A 52 11.61 -2.14 7.59
N ASP A 53 10.59 -2.52 6.84
CA ASP A 53 10.70 -3.58 5.83
C ASP A 53 9.47 -3.50 4.91
N LYS A 54 9.36 -4.46 4.00
CA LYS A 54 8.25 -4.51 3.05
C LYS A 54 6.90 -4.75 3.73
N PRO A 55 6.79 -5.68 4.69
CA PRO A 55 5.52 -5.85 5.42
C PRO A 55 5.10 -4.59 6.19
N ASP A 56 6.05 -3.86 6.76
CA ASP A 56 5.76 -2.61 7.44
C ASP A 56 5.15 -1.58 6.48
N LEU A 57 5.71 -1.47 5.28
CA LEU A 57 5.17 -0.61 4.24
C LEU A 57 3.75 -1.05 3.82
N TYR A 58 3.55 -2.35 3.66
CA TYR A 58 2.24 -2.90 3.32
C TYR A 58 1.20 -2.52 4.37
N ASP A 59 1.52 -2.71 5.64
CA ASP A 59 0.61 -2.38 6.74
C ASP A 59 0.30 -0.89 6.77
N TYR A 60 1.31 -0.05 6.53
CA TYR A 60 1.11 1.39 6.48
C TYR A 60 0.15 1.77 5.36
N VAL A 61 0.34 1.20 4.17
CA VAL A 61 -0.53 1.49 3.01
C VAL A 61 -1.96 1.07 3.29
N MET A 62 -2.16 -0.11 3.87
CA MET A 62 -3.50 -0.59 4.21
C MET A 62 -4.17 0.31 5.22
N ASN A 63 -3.46 0.66 6.29
CA ASN A 63 -4.01 1.54 7.32
C ASN A 63 -4.30 2.94 6.79
N PHE A 64 -3.44 3.44 5.93
CA PHE A 64 -3.61 4.75 5.30
C PHE A 64 -4.87 4.77 4.42
N ALA A 65 -5.05 3.74 3.62
CA ALA A 65 -6.21 3.62 2.73
C ALA A 65 -7.51 3.55 3.53
N ILE A 66 -7.51 2.73 4.58
CA ILE A 66 -8.69 2.56 5.44
C ILE A 66 -9.01 3.87 6.17
N SER A 67 -7.98 4.53 6.70
CA SER A 67 -8.16 5.80 7.41
C SER A 67 -8.70 6.90 6.51
N ASN A 68 -8.19 7.00 5.29
CA ASN A 68 -8.67 7.99 4.33
C ASN A 68 -10.12 7.74 3.97
N LEU A 69 -10.49 6.49 3.77
CA LEU A 69 -11.87 6.13 3.46
C LEU A 69 -12.78 6.50 4.63
N SER A 70 -12.36 6.18 5.86
CA SER A 70 -13.11 6.51 7.07
C SER A 70 -13.25 8.02 7.24
N SER A 71 -12.19 8.79 6.96
CA SER A 71 -12.24 10.25 7.03
C SER A 71 -13.24 10.84 6.06
N ILE A 72 -13.27 10.32 4.84
CA ILE A 72 -14.24 10.76 3.84
C ILE A 72 -15.66 10.46 4.32
N LEU A 73 -15.87 9.30 4.91
CA LEU A 73 -17.15 8.92 5.48
C LEU A 73 -17.57 9.85 6.60
N ASP A 74 -16.64 10.18 7.51
CA ASP A 74 -16.94 11.02 8.67
C ASP A 74 -17.15 12.48 8.30
N SER A 75 -16.40 12.98 7.32
CA SER A 75 -16.42 14.40 6.97
C SER A 75 -17.56 14.79 6.03
N SER A 76 -18.15 13.85 5.32
CA SER A 76 -19.24 14.15 4.40
C SER A 76 -20.58 13.81 5.06
N SER A 77 -21.58 14.66 4.84
CA SER A 77 -22.94 14.45 5.36
C SER A 77 -23.60 13.35 4.55
N LEU A 78 -23.07 12.14 4.64
CA LEU A 78 -23.59 11.02 3.89
C LEU A 78 -24.81 10.44 4.58
N ASN A 79 -25.79 10.07 3.79
CA ASN A 79 -26.94 9.35 4.33
C ASN A 79 -26.54 7.91 4.65
N LYS A 80 -27.41 7.20 5.34
CA LYS A 80 -27.15 5.83 5.80
C LYS A 80 -26.81 4.89 4.65
N SER A 81 -27.48 5.05 3.51
CA SER A 81 -27.26 4.21 2.33
C SER A 81 -25.85 4.36 1.78
N LYS A 82 -25.39 5.59 1.65
CA LYS A 82 -24.03 5.88 1.17
C LYS A 82 -22.98 5.37 2.16
N PHE A 83 -23.25 5.52 3.45
CA PHE A 83 -22.35 5.01 4.48
C PHE A 83 -22.17 3.50 4.35
N ILE A 84 -23.27 2.77 4.21
CA ILE A 84 -23.23 1.31 4.04
C ILE A 84 -22.50 0.93 2.77
N HIS A 85 -22.74 1.66 1.68
CA HIS A 85 -22.08 1.43 0.40
C HIS A 85 -20.57 1.58 0.50
N LEU A 86 -20.12 2.66 1.15
CA LEU A 86 -18.69 2.93 1.32
C LEU A 86 -18.03 1.91 2.27
N LYS A 87 -18.76 1.45 3.29
CA LYS A 87 -18.27 0.36 4.15
C LYS A 87 -18.09 -0.92 3.35
N THR A 88 -18.98 -1.20 2.41
CA THR A 88 -18.86 -2.36 1.54
C THR A 88 -17.63 -2.23 0.63
N ILE A 89 -17.37 -1.04 0.09
CA ILE A 89 -16.19 -0.78 -0.73
C ILE A 89 -14.92 -0.99 0.09
N GLU A 90 -14.88 -0.51 1.32
CA GLU A 90 -13.75 -0.70 2.23
C GLU A 90 -13.45 -2.18 2.43
N LYS A 91 -14.48 -2.98 2.73
CA LYS A 91 -14.34 -4.42 2.89
C LYS A 91 -13.86 -5.09 1.61
N THR A 92 -14.40 -4.66 0.47
CA THR A 92 -14.02 -5.20 -0.82
C THR A 92 -12.56 -4.90 -1.14
N LEU A 93 -12.10 -3.67 -0.88
CA LEU A 93 -10.70 -3.30 -1.08
C LEU A 93 -9.76 -4.13 -0.22
N THR A 94 -10.10 -4.30 1.06
CA THR A 94 -9.30 -5.12 1.96
C THR A 94 -9.23 -6.56 1.45
N ARG A 95 -10.36 -7.09 1.00
CA ARG A 95 -10.44 -8.46 0.47
C ARG A 95 -9.61 -8.59 -0.81
N VAL A 96 -9.69 -7.61 -1.71
CA VAL A 96 -8.92 -7.62 -2.95
C VAL A 96 -7.41 -7.61 -2.66
N PHE A 97 -6.97 -6.76 -1.75
CA PHE A 97 -5.57 -6.71 -1.36
C PHE A 97 -5.09 -8.04 -0.77
N THR A 98 -5.92 -8.64 0.10
CA THR A 98 -5.61 -9.94 0.68
C THR A 98 -5.53 -11.02 -0.39
N MET A 99 -6.48 -11.01 -1.31
CA MET A 99 -6.50 -11.97 -2.43
C MET A 99 -5.27 -11.83 -3.32
N ILE A 100 -4.88 -10.61 -3.64
CA ILE A 100 -3.69 -10.35 -4.46
C ILE A 100 -2.46 -10.92 -3.76
N LYS A 101 -2.32 -10.65 -2.47
CA LYS A 101 -1.21 -11.16 -1.68
C LYS A 101 -1.16 -12.68 -1.66
N GLU A 102 -2.31 -13.31 -1.44
CA GLU A 102 -2.41 -14.77 -1.39
C GLU A 102 -2.15 -15.41 -2.75
N GLN A 103 -2.71 -14.85 -3.81
CA GLN A 103 -2.50 -15.37 -5.16
C GLN A 103 -1.04 -15.30 -5.58
N GLN A 104 -0.36 -14.24 -5.20
CA GLN A 104 1.05 -14.09 -5.53
C GLN A 104 1.90 -15.10 -4.79
N THR A 105 1.62 -15.30 -3.51
CA THR A 105 2.30 -16.33 -2.73
C THR A 105 2.08 -17.70 -3.36
N PHE A 106 0.84 -18.00 -3.73
CA PHE A 106 0.48 -19.25 -4.37
C PHE A 106 1.19 -19.40 -5.71
N PHE A 107 1.23 -18.35 -6.52
CA PHE A 107 1.88 -18.34 -7.82
C PHE A 107 3.39 -18.59 -7.70
N VAL A 108 4.02 -17.96 -6.73
CA VAL A 108 5.45 -18.16 -6.46
C VAL A 108 5.70 -19.61 -6.06
N MET A 109 4.87 -20.15 -5.19
CA MET A 109 4.98 -21.55 -4.77
C MET A 109 4.84 -22.51 -5.94
N LEU A 110 3.88 -22.27 -6.83
CA LEU A 110 3.69 -23.09 -8.04
C LEU A 110 4.91 -23.01 -8.97
N THR A 111 5.41 -21.80 -9.17
CA THR A 111 6.56 -21.57 -10.04
C THR A 111 7.81 -22.28 -9.50
N GLU A 112 8.05 -22.17 -8.21
CA GLU A 112 9.18 -22.82 -7.56
C GLU A 112 9.01 -24.33 -7.55
N GLY A 113 7.79 -24.80 -7.38
CA GLY A 113 7.50 -26.23 -7.36
C GLY A 113 7.60 -26.88 -8.72
N SER A 114 7.48 -26.12 -9.81
CA SER A 114 7.54 -26.65 -11.15
C SER A 114 8.93 -26.61 -11.80
N SER A 115 9.87 -25.97 -11.13
CA SER A 115 11.26 -25.96 -11.58
C SER A 115 12.05 -27.14 -10.98
#